data_a6e8d897214e97e54bfd8249d0d08f6b
#
_entry.id   a6e8d897214e97e54bfd8249d0d08f6b
#
_cell.length_a   1.000
_cell.length_b   1.000
_cell.length_c   1.000
_cell.angle_alpha   90.00
_cell.angle_beta   90.00
_cell.angle_gamma   90.00
#
_symmetry.space_group_name_H-M   'P 1'
#
loop_
_entity.id
_entity.type
_entity.pdbx_description
1 polymer ?
#
loop_
_entity_poly.entity_id
_entity_poly.type
_entity_poly.pdbx_seq_one_letter_code
_entity_poly.pdbx_strand_id
1 'polypeptide(L)'
;MKGTDHFKELIKNYLDNRAKEDELFRAKYETTTRTIDDVVNYIFHAVQQSGCCGFSDMEDYAMAVHAIDEPNLEIGKPMDCNVVVNHHIELTEAEKAEQRAIALKRYQEEEMRKLQQRNSRPKAAKPQPKPIQELSLFQGMEL
;
A
#
# COMPACT_ATOMS: atom_id res chain seq x y z
N MET A 1 0.71 7.12 -9.68
CA MET A 1 1.04 5.82 -10.31
C MET A 1 -0.03 4.80 -9.90
N LYS A 2 -0.63 4.14 -10.85
CA LYS A 2 -1.59 3.08 -10.54
C LYS A 2 -0.84 1.86 -10.00
N GLY A 3 -1.44 1.11 -9.06
CA GLY A 3 -0.81 -0.10 -8.51
C GLY A 3 -0.40 -1.12 -9.57
N THR A 4 -1.13 -1.19 -10.67
CA THR A 4 -0.82 -2.04 -11.82
C THR A 4 0.49 -1.62 -12.52
N ASP A 5 0.74 -0.33 -12.67
CA ASP A 5 1.98 0.18 -13.28
C ASP A 5 3.19 -0.16 -12.42
N HIS A 6 3.05 -0.04 -11.12
CA HIS A 6 4.07 -0.42 -10.17
C HIS A 6 4.37 -1.92 -10.21
N PHE A 7 3.34 -2.75 -10.31
CA PHE A 7 3.49 -4.20 -10.48
C PHE A 7 4.23 -4.55 -11.77
N LYS A 8 3.91 -3.88 -12.88
CA LYS A 8 4.61 -4.05 -14.17
C LYS A 8 6.09 -3.72 -14.05
N GLU A 9 6.43 -2.64 -13.36
CA GLU A 9 7.84 -2.26 -13.11
C GLU A 9 8.58 -3.31 -12.28
N LEU A 10 7.96 -3.84 -11.24
CA LEU A 10 8.55 -4.90 -10.42
C LEU A 10 8.86 -6.15 -11.23
N ILE A 11 7.91 -6.60 -12.03
CA ILE A 11 8.08 -7.78 -12.89
C ILE A 11 9.17 -7.53 -13.93
N LYS A 12 9.16 -6.37 -14.58
CA LYS A 12 10.18 -6.00 -15.57
C LYS A 12 11.57 -5.97 -14.95
N ASN A 13 11.72 -5.35 -13.80
CA ASN A 13 13.00 -5.28 -13.08
C ASN A 13 13.53 -6.67 -12.72
N TYR A 14 12.65 -7.55 -12.27
CA TYR A 14 13.00 -8.92 -11.97
C TYR A 14 13.49 -9.67 -13.23
N LEU A 15 12.77 -9.57 -14.33
CA LEU A 15 13.13 -10.20 -15.60
C LEU A 15 14.44 -9.64 -16.15
N ASP A 16 14.65 -8.34 -16.07
CA ASP A 16 15.91 -7.70 -16.50
C ASP A 16 17.10 -8.19 -15.67
N ASN A 17 16.94 -8.30 -14.36
CA ASN A 17 17.98 -8.80 -13.46
C ASN A 17 18.27 -10.28 -13.70
N ARG A 18 17.26 -11.09 -13.91
CA ARG A 18 17.42 -12.51 -14.22
C ARG A 18 18.15 -12.70 -15.57
N ALA A 19 17.86 -11.86 -16.55
CA ALA A 19 18.55 -11.89 -17.84
C ALA A 19 20.03 -11.55 -17.72
N LYS A 20 20.41 -10.77 -16.72
CA LYS A 20 21.84 -10.48 -16.43
C LYS A 20 22.58 -11.67 -15.82
N GLU A 21 21.87 -12.48 -15.04
CA GLU A 21 22.46 -13.61 -14.30
C GLU A 21 22.40 -14.92 -15.09
N ASP A 22 21.40 -15.10 -15.93
CA ASP A 22 21.13 -16.32 -16.69
C ASP A 22 21.20 -16.04 -18.20
N GLU A 23 22.24 -16.55 -18.86
CA GLU A 23 22.44 -16.36 -20.31
C GLU A 23 21.37 -17.08 -21.15
N LEU A 24 20.92 -18.24 -20.73
CA LEU A 24 19.86 -18.98 -21.44
C LEU A 24 18.53 -18.23 -21.38
N PHE A 25 18.22 -17.69 -20.24
CA PHE A 25 17.03 -16.86 -20.07
C PHE A 25 17.16 -15.55 -20.88
N ARG A 26 18.32 -14.93 -20.86
CA ARG A 26 18.60 -13.71 -21.62
C ARG A 26 18.31 -13.89 -23.10
N ALA A 27 18.78 -14.99 -23.69
CA ALA A 27 18.55 -15.28 -25.10
C ALA A 27 17.05 -15.35 -25.42
N LYS A 28 16.24 -15.99 -24.58
CA LYS A 28 14.79 -16.05 -24.72
C LYS A 28 14.12 -14.70 -24.49
N TYR A 29 14.56 -13.97 -23.48
CA TYR A 29 14.00 -12.67 -23.10
C TYR A 29 14.24 -11.60 -24.18
N GLU A 30 15.42 -11.59 -24.79
CA GLU A 30 15.75 -10.66 -25.88
C GLU A 30 15.03 -10.98 -27.20
N THR A 31 14.72 -12.25 -27.44
CA THR A 31 14.07 -12.70 -28.67
C THR A 31 12.56 -12.86 -28.54
N THR A 32 12.01 -12.72 -27.33
CA THR A 32 10.57 -12.88 -27.12
C THR A 32 9.78 -11.79 -27.82
N THR A 33 8.63 -12.17 -28.39
CA THR A 33 7.66 -11.23 -28.93
C THR A 33 6.66 -10.73 -27.88
N ARG A 34 6.69 -11.29 -26.68
CA ARG A 34 5.81 -10.93 -25.59
C ARG A 34 6.21 -9.62 -24.95
N THR A 35 5.22 -8.79 -24.67
CA THR A 35 5.40 -7.54 -23.92
C THR A 35 5.28 -7.78 -22.42
N ILE A 36 5.67 -6.81 -21.62
CA ILE A 36 5.45 -6.86 -20.17
C ILE A 36 3.95 -6.92 -19.83
N ASP A 37 3.10 -6.31 -20.65
CA ASP A 37 1.66 -6.36 -20.50
C ASP A 37 1.13 -7.79 -20.68
N ASP A 38 1.66 -8.54 -21.64
CA ASP A 38 1.31 -9.95 -21.86
C ASP A 38 1.70 -10.81 -20.64
N VAL A 39 2.87 -10.60 -20.10
CA VAL A 39 3.36 -11.32 -18.91
C VAL A 39 2.47 -11.04 -17.70
N VAL A 40 2.14 -9.79 -17.47
CA VAL A 40 1.27 -9.37 -16.35
C VAL A 40 -0.15 -9.93 -16.54
N ASN A 41 -0.68 -9.91 -17.76
CA ASN A 41 -1.96 -10.52 -18.08
C ASN A 41 -2.00 -12.01 -17.77
N TYR A 42 -0.94 -12.72 -18.13
CA TYR A 42 -0.82 -14.14 -17.81
C TYR A 42 -0.91 -14.39 -16.30
N ILE A 43 -0.22 -13.59 -15.50
CA ILE A 43 -0.25 -13.67 -14.04
C ILE A 43 -1.67 -13.40 -13.52
N PHE A 44 -2.36 -12.39 -14.02
CA PHE A 44 -3.72 -12.06 -13.61
C PHE A 44 -4.72 -13.19 -13.92
N HIS A 45 -4.62 -13.80 -15.10
CA HIS A 45 -5.44 -14.95 -15.43
C HIS A 45 -5.17 -16.16 -14.52
N ALA A 46 -3.91 -16.40 -14.20
CA ALA A 46 -3.53 -17.48 -13.29
C ALA A 46 -4.09 -17.26 -11.88
N VAL A 47 -4.04 -16.03 -11.37
CA VAL A 47 -4.66 -15.66 -10.09
C VAL A 47 -6.16 -15.86 -10.11
N GLN A 48 -6.83 -15.41 -11.17
CA GLN A 48 -8.27 -15.57 -11.32
C GLN A 48 -8.68 -17.04 -11.36
N GLN A 49 -7.96 -17.85 -12.12
CA GLN A 49 -8.24 -19.28 -12.24
C GLN A 49 -8.01 -20.05 -10.94
N SER A 50 -7.05 -19.61 -10.12
CA SER A 50 -6.75 -20.24 -8.84
C SER A 50 -7.83 -19.99 -7.78
N GLY A 51 -8.64 -18.95 -7.95
CA GLY A 51 -9.62 -18.52 -6.97
C GLY A 51 -9.01 -17.81 -5.75
N CYS A 52 -7.71 -17.58 -5.75
CA CYS A 52 -7.00 -16.84 -4.70
C CYS A 52 -7.06 -15.34 -4.92
N CYS A 53 -6.89 -14.56 -3.86
CA CYS A 53 -6.85 -13.10 -3.95
C CYS A 53 -5.50 -12.57 -4.49
N GLY A 54 -4.49 -13.41 -4.55
CA GLY A 54 -3.16 -13.07 -5.03
C GLY A 54 -2.17 -14.19 -4.79
N PHE A 55 -0.94 -13.97 -5.21
CA PHE A 55 0.16 -14.89 -5.06
C PHE A 55 1.32 -14.21 -4.30
N SER A 56 2.25 -15.02 -3.81
CA SER A 56 3.50 -14.51 -3.26
C SER A 56 4.38 -13.94 -4.38
N ASP A 57 5.34 -13.10 -4.02
CA ASP A 57 6.30 -12.53 -4.98
C ASP A 57 7.04 -13.62 -5.77
N MET A 58 7.43 -14.70 -5.10
CA MET A 58 8.11 -15.81 -5.76
C MET A 58 7.23 -16.54 -6.78
N GLU A 59 5.96 -16.69 -6.49
CA GLU A 59 5.00 -17.27 -7.45
C GLU A 59 4.78 -16.37 -8.66
N ASP A 60 4.65 -15.06 -8.43
CA ASP A 60 4.52 -14.07 -9.49
C ASP A 60 5.74 -14.07 -10.40
N TYR A 61 6.93 -14.11 -9.83
CA TYR A 61 8.19 -14.14 -10.57
C TYR A 61 8.36 -15.45 -11.36
N ALA A 62 7.99 -16.58 -10.75
CA ALA A 62 8.03 -17.87 -11.45
C ALA A 62 7.08 -17.89 -12.65
N MET A 63 5.89 -17.32 -12.54
CA MET A 63 4.96 -17.19 -13.66
C MET A 63 5.46 -16.24 -14.74
N ALA A 64 6.11 -15.15 -14.35
CA ALA A 64 6.70 -14.20 -15.29
C ALA A 64 7.79 -14.87 -16.13
N VAL A 65 8.68 -15.63 -15.50
CA VAL A 65 9.72 -16.42 -16.18
C VAL A 65 9.10 -17.46 -17.09
N HIS A 66 8.07 -18.16 -16.63
CA HIS A 66 7.37 -19.19 -17.41
C HIS A 66 6.71 -18.58 -18.66
N ALA A 67 6.12 -17.41 -18.55
CA ALA A 67 5.53 -16.71 -19.69
C ALA A 67 6.56 -16.33 -20.77
N ILE A 68 7.80 -16.09 -20.39
CA ILE A 68 8.89 -15.83 -21.33
C ILE A 68 9.47 -17.13 -21.90
N ASP A 69 9.63 -18.17 -21.07
CA ASP A 69 10.22 -19.45 -21.47
C ASP A 69 9.34 -20.25 -22.43
N GLU A 70 8.01 -20.13 -22.28
CA GLU A 70 7.04 -20.88 -23.08
C GLU A 70 6.36 -19.99 -24.13
N PRO A 71 6.88 -19.96 -25.38
CA PRO A 71 6.32 -19.07 -26.40
C PRO A 71 4.90 -19.50 -26.88
N ASN A 72 4.51 -20.74 -26.65
CA ASN A 72 3.20 -21.27 -27.05
C ASN A 72 2.12 -21.12 -25.96
N LEU A 73 2.44 -20.49 -24.85
CA LEU A 73 1.52 -20.30 -23.75
C LEU A 73 0.42 -19.30 -24.11
N GLU A 74 -0.83 -19.66 -23.85
CA GLU A 74 -1.95 -18.73 -24.05
C GLU A 74 -1.97 -17.66 -22.93
N ILE A 75 -1.90 -16.42 -23.33
CA ILE A 75 -1.90 -15.29 -22.41
C ILE A 75 -3.32 -14.89 -21.98
N GLY A 76 -4.31 -15.16 -22.80
CA GLY A 76 -5.68 -14.73 -22.56
C GLY A 76 -5.94 -13.28 -22.97
N LYS A 77 -7.16 -12.80 -22.74
CA LYS A 77 -7.55 -11.43 -23.06
C LYS A 77 -7.01 -10.44 -22.04
N PRO A 78 -6.75 -9.19 -22.45
CA PRO A 78 -6.39 -8.13 -21.49
C PRO A 78 -7.40 -8.01 -20.35
N MET A 79 -6.92 -7.98 -19.11
CA MET A 79 -7.74 -7.80 -17.92
C MET A 79 -7.44 -6.45 -17.28
N ASP A 80 -8.49 -5.75 -16.87
CA ASP A 80 -8.35 -4.55 -16.05
C ASP A 80 -8.50 -4.94 -14.58
N CYS A 81 -7.39 -4.98 -13.87
CA CYS A 81 -7.33 -5.36 -12.47
C CYS A 81 -6.64 -4.29 -11.64
N ASN A 82 -7.14 -4.08 -10.44
CA ASN A 82 -6.45 -3.30 -9.43
C ASN A 82 -5.51 -4.21 -8.65
N VAL A 83 -4.22 -3.97 -8.74
CA VAL A 83 -3.20 -4.74 -8.05
C VAL A 83 -2.69 -3.97 -6.85
N VAL A 84 -2.72 -4.62 -5.70
CA VAL A 84 -2.07 -4.11 -4.49
C VAL A 84 -0.80 -4.94 -4.28
N VAL A 85 0.33 -4.25 -4.29
CA VAL A 85 1.63 -4.88 -4.08
C VAL A 85 2.07 -4.64 -2.64
N ASN A 86 2.12 -5.71 -1.85
CA ASN A 86 2.67 -5.71 -0.52
C ASN A 86 4.16 -6.01 -0.61
N HIS A 87 4.98 -4.98 -0.78
CA HIS A 87 6.41 -5.19 -0.74
C HIS A 87 7.04 -4.28 0.31
N HIS A 88 8.10 -4.80 0.91
CA HIS A 88 8.91 -4.04 1.85
C HIS A 88 9.80 -3.10 1.03
N ILE A 89 9.51 -1.81 1.09
CA ILE A 89 10.42 -0.81 0.56
C ILE A 89 11.42 -0.52 1.69
N GLU A 90 12.67 -0.89 1.47
CA GLU A 90 13.74 -0.40 2.32
C GLU A 90 14.03 1.05 1.95
N LEU A 91 13.48 1.95 2.76
CA LEU A 91 13.73 3.37 2.61
C LEU A 91 15.15 3.69 3.07
N THR A 92 15.82 4.57 2.35
CA THR A 92 17.09 5.13 2.81
C THR A 92 16.88 5.94 4.09
N GLU A 93 17.94 6.16 4.87
CA GLU A 93 17.85 6.96 6.11
C GLU A 93 17.34 8.39 5.84
N ALA A 94 17.70 8.97 4.71
CA ALA A 94 17.18 10.27 4.28
C ALA A 94 15.68 10.24 4.01
N GLU A 95 15.21 9.22 3.31
CA GLU A 95 13.77 9.03 3.04
C GLU A 95 12.97 8.75 4.31
N LYS A 96 13.53 7.95 5.23
CA LYS A 96 12.92 7.72 6.54
C LYS A 96 12.79 9.02 7.34
N ALA A 97 13.83 9.84 7.35
CA ALA A 97 13.82 11.13 8.02
C ALA A 97 12.79 12.08 7.43
N GLU A 98 12.67 12.13 6.10
CA GLU A 98 11.67 12.92 5.39
C GLU A 98 10.24 12.44 5.72
N GLN A 99 10.00 11.14 5.71
CA GLN A 99 8.69 10.58 6.06
C GLN A 99 8.31 10.86 7.51
N ARG A 100 9.25 10.80 8.44
CA ARG A 100 9.04 11.18 9.84
C ARG A 100 8.70 12.65 9.99
N ALA A 101 9.38 13.53 9.27
CA ALA A 101 9.11 14.96 9.27
C ALA A 101 7.71 15.27 8.73
N ILE A 102 7.30 14.64 7.65
CA ILE A 102 5.95 14.78 7.07
C ILE A 102 4.89 14.27 8.04
N ALA A 103 5.09 13.12 8.65
CA ALA A 103 4.16 12.55 9.62
C ALA A 103 4.01 13.45 10.86
N LEU A 104 5.10 13.98 11.38
CA LEU A 104 5.10 14.89 12.51
C LEU A 104 4.37 16.19 12.19
N LYS A 105 4.61 16.74 11.01
CA LYS A 105 3.93 17.97 10.55
C LYS A 105 2.43 17.75 10.43
N ARG A 106 1.99 16.62 9.86
CA ARG A 106 0.56 16.28 9.78
C ARG A 106 -0.08 16.15 11.14
N TYR A 107 0.61 15.51 12.08
CA TYR A 107 0.15 15.37 13.45
C TYR A 107 -0.02 16.73 14.14
N GLN A 108 0.96 17.62 14.01
CA GLN A 108 0.91 18.97 14.56
C GLN A 108 -0.25 19.79 13.96
N GLU A 109 -0.46 19.70 12.64
CA GLU A 109 -1.57 20.38 11.97
C GLU A 109 -2.93 19.86 12.43
N GLU A 110 -3.07 18.53 12.59
CA GLU A 110 -4.30 17.94 13.13
C GLU A 110 -4.58 18.37 14.57
N GLU A 111 -3.57 18.39 15.44
CA GLU A 111 -3.72 18.82 16.81
C GLU A 111 -4.09 20.30 16.91
N MET A 112 -3.45 21.15 16.11
CA MET A 112 -3.82 22.56 16.03
C MET A 112 -5.26 22.74 15.54
N ARG A 113 -5.68 22.00 14.53
CA ARG A 113 -7.06 22.06 14.03
C ARG A 113 -8.07 21.62 15.10
N LYS A 114 -7.76 20.56 15.85
CA LYS A 114 -8.60 20.10 16.97
C LYS A 114 -8.70 21.17 18.06
N LEU A 115 -7.60 21.80 18.41
CA LEU A 115 -7.59 22.88 19.40
C LEU A 115 -8.41 24.09 18.95
N GLN A 116 -8.30 24.47 17.69
CA GLN A 116 -9.10 25.57 17.13
C GLN A 116 -10.59 25.23 17.14
N GLN A 117 -10.95 24.00 16.81
CA GLN A 117 -12.34 23.56 16.85
C GLN A 117 -12.88 23.55 18.28
N ARG A 118 -12.07 23.15 19.26
CA ARG A 118 -12.46 23.20 20.67
C ARG A 118 -12.67 24.62 21.16
N ASN A 119 -11.80 25.54 20.75
CA ASN A 119 -11.90 26.95 21.13
C ASN A 119 -13.05 27.69 20.43
N SER A 120 -13.44 27.25 19.24
CA SER A 120 -14.54 27.86 18.48
C SER A 120 -15.93 27.33 18.91
N ARG A 121 -15.99 26.24 19.67
CA ARG A 121 -17.27 25.76 20.21
C ARG A 121 -17.77 26.71 21.32
N PRO A 122 -19.04 27.12 21.29
CA PRO A 122 -19.59 27.97 22.35
C PRO A 122 -19.47 27.23 23.69
N LYS A 123 -18.93 27.90 24.70
CA LYS A 123 -18.73 27.37 26.05
C LYS A 123 -20.03 27.10 26.81
N ALA A 124 -21.20 27.35 26.21
CA ALA A 124 -22.50 27.17 26.82
C ALA A 124 -22.82 25.71 27.20
N ALA A 125 -22.03 24.74 26.74
CA ALA A 125 -22.27 23.33 26.98
C ALA A 125 -21.48 22.74 28.16
N LYS A 126 -20.66 23.48 28.86
CA LYS A 126 -20.07 23.01 30.11
C LYS A 126 -21.06 23.18 31.23
N PRO A 127 -21.64 22.09 31.78
CA PRO A 127 -22.31 22.22 33.04
C PRO A 127 -21.28 22.73 34.04
N GLN A 128 -21.50 23.91 34.55
CA GLN A 128 -20.70 24.38 35.67
C GLN A 128 -20.81 23.29 36.77
N PRO A 129 -19.68 22.87 37.31
CA PRO A 129 -19.74 22.01 38.49
C PRO A 129 -20.62 22.71 39.48
N LYS A 130 -21.68 22.04 39.89
CA LYS A 130 -22.68 22.63 40.77
C LYS A 130 -22.04 22.78 42.14
N PRO A 131 -21.48 23.93 42.52
CA PRO A 131 -20.95 24.12 43.86
C PRO A 131 -22.07 24.08 44.92
N ILE A 132 -23.30 24.23 44.46
CA ILE A 132 -24.49 24.20 45.30
C ILE A 132 -24.74 22.80 45.94
N GLN A 133 -24.36 21.71 45.27
CA GLN A 133 -24.51 20.37 45.83
C GLN A 133 -23.52 20.08 46.94
N GLU A 134 -22.32 20.58 46.84
CA GLU A 134 -21.32 20.45 47.91
C GLU A 134 -21.73 21.27 49.15
N LEU A 135 -22.20 22.46 48.91
CA LEU A 135 -22.73 23.31 50.00
C LEU A 135 -23.93 22.69 50.71
N SER A 136 -24.83 21.99 49.98
CA SER A 136 -25.96 21.29 50.58
C SER A 136 -25.52 20.12 51.47
N LEU A 137 -24.45 19.42 51.07
CA LEU A 137 -23.88 18.34 51.87
C LEU A 137 -23.26 18.84 53.15
N PHE A 138 -22.56 19.96 53.10
CA PHE A 138 -21.98 20.61 54.26
C PHE A 138 -23.04 21.14 55.22
N GLN A 139 -24.10 21.73 54.71
CA GLN A 139 -25.19 22.20 55.51
C GLN A 139 -25.94 21.06 56.25
N GLY A 140 -25.99 19.89 55.62
CA GLY A 140 -26.56 18.70 56.26
C GLY A 140 -25.66 18.11 57.37
N MET A 141 -24.38 18.40 57.34
CA MET A 141 -23.41 17.94 58.34
C MET A 141 -23.33 18.83 59.56
N GLU A 142 -23.69 20.09 59.45
CA GLU A 142 -23.69 21.04 60.59
C GLU A 142 -24.87 20.87 61.57
N LEU A 143 -25.77 20.04 61.17
CA LEU A 143 -26.92 19.68 62.02
C LEU A 143 -26.69 18.34 62.71
#